data_09fdd065a6e6f3af54f460416ad12dff
#
_entry.id   09fdd065a6e6f3af54f460416ad12dff
#
_cell.length_a   1.000
_cell.length_b   1.000
_cell.length_c   1.000
_cell.angle_alpha   90.00
_cell.angle_beta   90.00
_cell.angle_gamma   90.00
#
_symmetry.space_group_name_H-M   'P 1'
#
loop_
_entity.id
_entity.type
_entity.pdbx_description
1 polymer ?
#
loop_
_entity_poly.entity_id
_entity_poly.type
_entity_poly.pdbx_seq_one_letter_code
_entity_poly.pdbx_strand_id
1 'polypeptide(L)'
;MYGLFGGGEVRDLTPEEVDDGVRAGEFLLVDVREPNETELERYPEAVIVPLSSFDPAELPDPQGKQVVFACRSGRRSVTASQAAQAHGLPYDSHLAGGILAWKAAGLPTDTD
;
A
#
# COMPACT_ATOMS: atom_id res chain seq x y z
N MET A 1 -18.18 7.48 14.14
CA MET A 1 -17.71 8.86 14.08
C MET A 1 -16.44 9.05 13.25
N TYR A 2 -15.65 8.04 13.21
CA TYR A 2 -14.34 8.11 12.57
C TYR A 2 -14.40 8.35 11.08
N GLY A 3 -15.35 7.75 10.41
CA GLY A 3 -15.51 7.95 8.99
C GLY A 3 -15.78 9.38 8.58
N LEU A 4 -16.29 10.19 9.50
CA LEU A 4 -16.55 11.60 9.22
C LEU A 4 -15.28 12.37 8.89
N PHE A 5 -14.16 11.91 9.39
CA PHE A 5 -12.88 12.60 9.22
C PHE A 5 -11.92 11.80 8.34
N GLY A 6 -12.41 10.73 7.71
CA GLY A 6 -11.57 9.87 6.89
C GLY A 6 -10.49 9.14 7.68
N GLY A 7 -10.63 9.10 9.02
CA GLY A 7 -9.60 8.58 9.88
C GLY A 7 -9.88 7.16 10.36
N GLY A 8 -10.33 6.27 9.50
CA GLY A 8 -10.58 4.89 9.89
C GLY A 8 -9.32 4.19 10.39
N GLU A 9 -9.49 3.11 11.15
CA GLU A 9 -8.37 2.31 11.60
C GLU A 9 -7.64 1.70 10.41
N VAL A 10 -6.32 1.62 10.53
CA VAL A 10 -5.48 1.02 9.51
C VAL A 10 -4.73 -0.16 10.14
N ARG A 11 -4.90 -1.33 9.55
CA ARG A 11 -4.29 -2.56 10.05
C ARG A 11 -2.85 -2.67 9.56
N ASP A 12 -1.95 -2.91 10.50
CA ASP A 12 -0.54 -3.12 10.19
C ASP A 12 -0.32 -4.56 9.76
N LEU A 13 0.24 -4.74 8.57
CA LEU A 13 0.68 -6.05 8.11
C LEU A 13 2.21 -6.08 8.08
N THR A 14 2.80 -7.20 8.42
CA THR A 14 4.25 -7.35 8.37
C THR A 14 4.72 -7.58 6.93
N PRO A 15 6.00 -7.31 6.63
CA PRO A 15 6.54 -7.62 5.31
C PRO A 15 6.30 -9.06 4.88
N GLU A 16 6.47 -10.01 5.80
CA GLU A 16 6.27 -11.43 5.50
C GLU A 16 4.83 -11.74 5.16
N GLU A 17 3.87 -11.18 5.91
CA GLU A 17 2.45 -11.36 5.61
C GLU A 17 2.10 -10.80 4.23
N VAL A 18 2.63 -9.62 3.91
CA VAL A 18 2.36 -8.98 2.62
C VAL A 18 2.98 -9.79 1.48
N ASP A 19 4.23 -10.21 1.64
CA ASP A 19 4.91 -11.02 0.62
C ASP A 19 4.16 -12.32 0.36
N ASP A 20 3.75 -13.01 1.41
CA ASP A 20 2.99 -14.25 1.29
C ASP A 20 1.67 -14.02 0.55
N GLY A 21 0.94 -12.96 0.91
CA GLY A 21 -0.35 -12.66 0.30
C GLY A 21 -0.23 -12.26 -1.17
N VAL A 22 0.80 -11.49 -1.51
CA VAL A 22 1.04 -11.11 -2.90
C VAL A 22 1.39 -12.36 -3.74
N ARG A 23 2.29 -13.19 -3.24
CA ARG A 23 2.68 -14.41 -3.96
C ARG A 23 1.55 -15.42 -4.09
N ALA A 24 0.65 -15.45 -3.12
CA ALA A 24 -0.53 -16.33 -3.18
C ALA A 24 -1.65 -15.76 -4.06
N GLY A 25 -1.50 -14.54 -4.57
CA GLY A 25 -2.54 -13.91 -5.37
C GLY A 25 -3.71 -13.39 -4.55
N GLU A 26 -3.52 -13.23 -3.23
CA GLU A 26 -4.58 -12.77 -2.32
C GLU A 26 -4.57 -11.26 -2.10
N PHE A 27 -3.39 -10.63 -2.25
CA PHE A 27 -3.23 -9.20 -2.03
C PHE A 27 -2.85 -8.48 -3.30
N LEU A 28 -3.43 -7.29 -3.49
CA LEU A 28 -2.98 -6.32 -4.49
C LEU A 28 -2.17 -5.26 -3.73
N LEU A 29 -0.88 -5.20 -4.01
CA LEU A 29 0.00 -4.23 -3.35
C LEU A 29 -0.02 -2.92 -4.13
N VAL A 30 -0.38 -1.84 -3.46
CA VAL A 30 -0.47 -0.51 -4.05
C VAL A 30 0.58 0.39 -3.40
N ASP A 31 1.60 0.74 -4.17
CA ASP A 31 2.71 1.57 -3.72
C ASP A 31 2.34 3.04 -3.96
N VAL A 32 2.26 3.80 -2.87
CA VAL A 32 1.85 5.21 -2.94
C VAL A 32 3.04 6.18 -2.87
N ARG A 33 4.26 5.66 -3.10
CA ARG A 33 5.45 6.52 -3.18
C ARG A 33 5.45 7.32 -4.48
N GLU A 34 6.29 8.33 -4.54
CA GLU A 34 6.37 9.20 -5.71
C GLU A 34 7.27 8.60 -6.79
N PRO A 35 7.12 9.05 -8.06
CA PRO A 35 7.90 8.48 -9.17
C PRO A 35 9.43 8.55 -8.99
N ASN A 36 9.94 9.60 -8.37
CA ASN A 36 11.37 9.71 -8.13
C ASN A 36 11.89 8.62 -7.20
N GLU A 37 11.02 8.05 -6.37
CA GLU A 37 11.37 6.92 -5.51
C GLU A 37 11.23 5.60 -6.25
N THR A 38 10.12 5.41 -6.97
CA THR A 38 9.84 4.15 -7.65
C THR A 38 10.71 3.93 -8.87
N GLU A 39 11.26 4.99 -9.46
CA GLU A 39 12.23 4.86 -10.53
C GLU A 39 13.55 4.24 -10.06
N LEU A 40 13.91 4.46 -8.81
CA LEU A 40 15.17 3.95 -8.25
C LEU A 40 15.02 2.51 -7.75
N GLU A 41 13.94 2.23 -7.08
CA GLU A 41 13.72 0.91 -6.48
C GLU A 41 12.23 0.75 -6.18
N ARG A 42 11.67 -0.41 -6.46
CA ARG A 42 10.24 -0.67 -6.22
C ARG A 42 9.99 -2.04 -5.66
N TYR A 43 8.82 -2.16 -5.02
CA TYR A 43 8.30 -3.48 -4.64
C TYR A 43 8.01 -4.29 -5.92
N PRO A 44 8.30 -5.59 -5.94
CA PRO A 44 7.91 -6.43 -7.07
C PRO A 44 6.38 -6.47 -7.19
N GLU A 45 5.90 -6.46 -8.42
CA GLU A 45 4.47 -6.64 -8.74
C GLU A 45 3.52 -5.62 -8.12
N ALA A 46 4.02 -4.51 -7.61
CA ALA A 46 3.16 -3.47 -7.06
C ALA A 46 2.58 -2.59 -8.16
N VAL A 47 1.35 -2.14 -7.94
CA VAL A 47 0.74 -1.09 -8.75
C VAL A 47 1.16 0.24 -8.15
N ILE A 48 1.65 1.16 -8.96
CA ILE A 48 2.15 2.44 -8.48
C ILE A 48 1.04 3.49 -8.63
N VAL A 49 0.63 4.06 -7.49
CA VAL A 49 -0.39 5.11 -7.44
C VAL A 49 0.12 6.20 -6.49
N PRO A 50 0.86 7.19 -7.01
CA PRO A 50 1.50 8.19 -6.15
C PRO A 50 0.50 8.95 -5.29
N LEU A 51 0.84 9.17 -4.03
CA LEU A 51 -0.05 9.87 -3.10
C LEU A 51 -0.35 11.29 -3.57
N SER A 52 0.59 11.95 -4.23
CA SER A 52 0.40 13.32 -4.72
C SER A 52 -0.74 13.45 -5.74
N SER A 53 -1.06 12.37 -6.43
CA SER A 53 -2.16 12.33 -7.40
C SER A 53 -3.21 11.30 -7.01
N PHE A 54 -3.26 10.95 -5.75
CA PHE A 54 -4.12 9.87 -5.26
C PHE A 54 -5.60 10.28 -5.32
N ASP A 55 -6.36 9.50 -6.07
CA ASP A 55 -7.82 9.64 -6.15
C ASP A 55 -8.42 8.26 -5.89
N PRO A 56 -9.10 8.08 -4.74
CA PRO A 56 -9.70 6.77 -4.43
C PRO A 56 -10.65 6.26 -5.50
N ALA A 57 -11.30 7.17 -6.24
CA ALA A 57 -12.23 6.77 -7.29
C ALA A 57 -11.52 6.16 -8.50
N GLU A 58 -10.20 6.38 -8.62
CA GLU A 58 -9.42 5.90 -9.75
C GLU A 58 -8.50 4.74 -9.40
N LEU A 59 -8.61 4.20 -8.20
CA LEU A 59 -7.83 3.02 -7.82
C LEU A 59 -8.21 1.84 -8.72
N PRO A 60 -7.23 0.98 -9.06
CA PRO A 60 -7.53 -0.16 -9.91
C PRO A 60 -8.51 -1.12 -9.25
N ASP A 61 -9.26 -1.85 -10.06
CA ASP A 61 -10.13 -2.92 -9.58
C ASP A 61 -9.26 -4.00 -8.95
N PRO A 62 -9.46 -4.33 -7.68
CA PRO A 62 -8.65 -5.35 -7.01
C PRO A 62 -8.97 -6.77 -7.46
N GLN A 63 -10.03 -6.98 -8.22
CA GLN A 63 -10.43 -8.29 -8.76
C GLN A 63 -10.52 -9.37 -7.68
N GLY A 64 -11.15 -9.01 -6.56
CA GLY A 64 -11.34 -9.93 -5.45
C GLY A 64 -10.19 -10.00 -4.47
N LYS A 65 -9.07 -9.35 -4.78
CA LYS A 65 -7.91 -9.32 -3.87
C LYS A 65 -8.09 -8.25 -2.80
N GLN A 66 -7.43 -8.45 -1.67
CA GLN A 66 -7.37 -7.44 -0.63
C GLN A 66 -6.33 -6.39 -1.01
N VAL A 67 -6.71 -5.12 -0.98
CA VAL A 67 -5.77 -4.03 -1.26
C VAL A 67 -4.91 -3.78 -0.03
N VAL A 68 -3.59 -3.67 -0.25
CA VAL A 68 -2.63 -3.33 0.79
C VAL A 68 -1.80 -2.14 0.29
N PHE A 69 -1.87 -1.03 1.00
CA PHE A 69 -1.08 0.15 0.64
C PHE A 69 0.33 0.04 1.21
N ALA A 70 1.30 0.55 0.48
CA ALA A 70 2.69 0.55 0.91
C ALA A 70 3.37 1.86 0.54
N CYS A 71 4.40 2.22 1.29
CA CYS A 71 5.21 3.40 1.00
C CYS A 71 6.64 3.16 1.46
N ARG A 72 7.37 4.22 1.86
CA ARG A 72 8.75 4.08 2.29
C ARG A 72 8.86 3.64 3.74
N SER A 73 8.15 4.29 4.65
CA SER A 73 8.29 4.06 6.09
C SER A 73 6.98 3.73 6.81
N GLY A 74 5.86 3.71 6.08
CA GLY A 74 4.56 3.37 6.67
C GLY A 74 3.67 4.56 7.01
N ARG A 75 4.07 5.78 6.69
CA ARG A 75 3.25 6.97 7.01
C ARG A 75 2.27 7.32 5.89
N ARG A 76 2.74 7.42 4.66
CA ARG A 76 1.90 7.76 3.51
C ARG A 76 0.87 6.67 3.22
N SER A 77 1.23 5.41 3.49
CA SER A 77 0.31 4.29 3.28
C SER A 77 -0.87 4.34 4.25
N VAL A 78 -0.67 4.82 5.47
CA VAL A 78 -1.77 5.06 6.41
C VAL A 78 -2.69 6.14 5.86
N THR A 79 -2.12 7.24 5.38
CA THR A 79 -2.90 8.34 4.78
C THR A 79 -3.72 7.84 3.59
N ALA A 80 -3.13 7.01 2.73
CA ALA A 80 -3.83 6.45 1.57
C ALA A 80 -5.01 5.58 1.99
N SER A 81 -4.80 4.72 2.99
CA SER A 81 -5.86 3.87 3.52
C SER A 81 -7.00 4.70 4.08
N GLN A 82 -6.69 5.74 4.86
CA GLN A 82 -7.70 6.60 5.45
C GLN A 82 -8.49 7.35 4.37
N ALA A 83 -7.82 7.82 3.32
CA ALA A 83 -8.48 8.48 2.21
C ALA A 83 -9.42 7.53 1.47
N ALA A 84 -8.98 6.29 1.26
CA ALA A 84 -9.82 5.27 0.61
C ALA A 84 -11.05 4.96 1.46
N GLN A 85 -10.87 4.82 2.77
CA GLN A 85 -11.99 4.54 3.68
C GLN A 85 -12.98 5.71 3.72
N ALA A 86 -12.49 6.93 3.68
CA ALA A 86 -13.34 8.11 3.63
C ALA A 86 -14.18 8.13 2.36
N HIS A 87 -13.71 7.50 1.29
CA HIS A 87 -14.43 7.39 0.03
C HIS A 87 -15.40 6.18 0.02
N GLY A 88 -15.46 5.44 1.11
CA GLY A 88 -16.35 4.29 1.24
C GLY A 88 -15.75 2.97 0.82
N LEU A 89 -14.44 2.91 0.60
CA LEU A 89 -13.77 1.67 0.20
C LEU A 89 -13.29 0.90 1.44
N PRO A 90 -13.33 -0.44 1.41
CA PRO A 90 -12.93 -1.25 2.56
C PRO A 90 -11.42 -1.53 2.58
N TYR A 91 -10.60 -0.55 2.21
CA TYR A 91 -9.15 -0.73 2.06
C TYR A 91 -8.46 -0.25 3.33
N ASP A 92 -8.41 -1.11 4.34
CA ASP A 92 -7.95 -0.75 5.68
C ASP A 92 -6.60 -1.36 6.05
N SER A 93 -5.83 -1.85 5.09
CA SER A 93 -4.57 -2.53 5.38
C SER A 93 -3.38 -1.83 4.74
N HIS A 94 -2.25 -1.83 5.44
CA HIS A 94 -1.02 -1.31 4.88
C HIS A 94 0.19 -2.12 5.35
N LEU A 95 1.30 -1.98 4.63
CA LEU A 95 2.58 -2.59 4.99
C LEU A 95 3.25 -1.73 6.06
N ALA A 96 3.30 -2.22 7.28
CA ALA A 96 3.96 -1.50 8.37
C ALA A 96 5.45 -1.39 8.10
N GLY A 97 5.99 -0.18 8.28
CA GLY A 97 7.41 0.08 8.10
C GLY A 97 7.85 0.25 6.65
N GLY A 98 6.98 0.04 5.70
CA GLY A 98 7.22 0.29 4.29
C GLY A 98 8.38 -0.47 3.68
N ILE A 99 8.98 0.07 2.62
CA ILE A 99 10.07 -0.61 1.91
C ILE A 99 11.30 -0.78 2.80
N LEU A 100 11.48 0.09 3.78
CA LEU A 100 12.59 -0.06 4.73
C LEU A 100 12.47 -1.35 5.52
N ALA A 101 11.27 -1.64 6.06
CA ALA A 101 11.02 -2.88 6.77
C ALA A 101 11.04 -4.09 5.83
N TRP A 102 10.53 -3.93 4.62
CA TRP A 102 10.55 -4.95 3.58
C TRP A 102 11.97 -5.43 3.31
N LYS A 103 12.88 -4.47 3.09
CA LYS A 103 14.29 -4.78 2.83
C LYS A 103 14.99 -5.36 4.05
N ALA A 104 14.66 -4.84 5.25
CA ALA A 104 15.22 -5.36 6.50
C ALA A 104 14.81 -6.81 6.73
N ALA A 105 13.67 -7.23 6.22
CA ALA A 105 13.21 -8.62 6.28
C ALA A 105 13.87 -9.51 5.22
N GLY A 106 14.74 -8.95 4.39
CA GLY A 106 15.42 -9.71 3.34
C GLY A 106 14.61 -9.95 2.09
N LEU A 107 13.50 -9.23 1.92
CA LEU A 107 12.63 -9.43 0.77
C LEU A 107 13.12 -8.64 -0.44
N PRO A 108 12.85 -9.14 -1.66
CA PRO A 108 13.45 -8.55 -2.87
C PRO A 108 12.77 -7.27 -3.30
N THR A 109 13.55 -6.40 -3.95
CA THR A 109 13.04 -5.23 -4.64
C THR A 109 13.55 -5.25 -6.07
N ASP A 110 12.85 -4.53 -6.95
CA ASP A 110 13.28 -4.38 -8.34
C ASP A 110 13.99 -3.05 -8.51
N THR A 111 15.15 -3.09 -9.16
CA THR A 111 15.91 -1.89 -9.53
C THR A 111 16.21 -1.96 -11.03
N ASP A 112 16.31 -0.80 -11.63
CA ASP A 112 16.66 -0.72 -13.07
C ASP A 112 18.14 -0.75 -13.28
#